data_4a1ac103f515ea9a8d8a4b310dd0cca2
#
_entry.id   4a1ac103f515ea9a8d8a4b310dd0cca2
#
_cell.length_a   1.000
_cell.length_b   1.000
_cell.length_c   1.000
_cell.angle_alpha   90.00
_cell.angle_beta   90.00
_cell.angle_gamma   90.00
#
_symmetry.space_group_name_H-M   'P 1'
#
loop_
_entity.id
_entity.type
_entity.pdbx_description
1 polymer ?
#
loop_
_entity_poly.entity_id
_entity_poly.type
_entity_poly.pdbx_seq_one_letter_code
_entity_poly.pdbx_strand_id
1 'polypeptide(L)'
;MEVIKNRSQIFNKLSGKKNIGFVPTMGALHKGHVSLFKNAKKQSKITVASIFINPKQFSKKQDYKKYPRRQVKDLSLLKKLKIDYVFLPHFNEIYGFKTNNKIYLDKFSSKLCGKFRPGHFKGVVDVVNRLIEIIKPHKIFLGEKDFQQLVLIKQHLKSIKSKTKVISCNTIRDKSNLSFSSRNFYLSKKDLDKARNITNLIIRFKKRLKINR
;
A
#
# COMPACT_ATOMS: atom_id res chain seq x y z
N MET A 1 -17.84 8.30 -7.32
CA MET A 1 -17.12 7.08 -6.87
C MET A 1 -17.90 5.86 -7.31
N GLU A 2 -17.32 5.05 -8.16
CA GLU A 2 -17.87 3.77 -8.61
C GLU A 2 -17.09 2.62 -7.97
N VAL A 3 -17.79 1.61 -7.43
CA VAL A 3 -17.17 0.44 -6.80
C VAL A 3 -17.26 -0.72 -7.78
N ILE A 4 -16.12 -1.28 -8.17
CA ILE A 4 -15.99 -2.31 -9.18
C ILE A 4 -15.31 -3.53 -8.56
N LYS A 5 -15.87 -4.72 -8.75
CA LYS A 5 -15.34 -5.97 -8.21
C LYS A 5 -14.66 -6.83 -9.27
N ASN A 6 -15.06 -6.65 -10.52
CA ASN A 6 -14.62 -7.49 -11.63
C ASN A 6 -13.44 -6.85 -12.38
N ARG A 7 -12.42 -7.66 -12.70
CA ARG A 7 -11.20 -7.24 -13.42
C ARG A 7 -11.48 -6.66 -14.81
N SER A 8 -12.33 -7.32 -15.57
CA SER A 8 -12.63 -6.86 -16.94
C SER A 8 -13.41 -5.54 -16.92
N GLN A 9 -14.31 -5.36 -15.96
CA GLN A 9 -15.04 -4.11 -15.82
C GLN A 9 -14.13 -2.93 -15.49
N ILE A 10 -13.22 -3.07 -14.49
CA ILE A 10 -12.31 -1.97 -14.14
C ILE A 10 -11.35 -1.67 -15.29
N PHE A 11 -10.85 -2.69 -15.99
CA PHE A 11 -10.01 -2.52 -17.16
C PHE A 11 -10.73 -1.72 -18.26
N ASN A 12 -11.96 -2.10 -18.62
CA ASN A 12 -12.76 -1.41 -19.65
C ASN A 12 -13.05 0.04 -19.24
N LYS A 13 -13.41 0.29 -17.97
CA LYS A 13 -13.66 1.65 -17.44
C LYS A 13 -12.42 2.56 -17.52
N LEU A 14 -11.23 2.01 -17.41
CA LEU A 14 -9.97 2.76 -17.41
C LEU A 14 -9.29 2.78 -18.78
N SER A 15 -9.70 1.94 -19.72
CA SER A 15 -9.14 1.87 -21.07
C SER A 15 -9.23 3.23 -21.77
N GLY A 16 -8.15 3.64 -22.44
CA GLY A 16 -8.05 4.94 -23.12
C GLY A 16 -7.93 6.17 -22.19
N LYS A 17 -8.14 6.02 -20.89
CA LYS A 17 -8.02 7.14 -19.94
C LYS A 17 -6.57 7.47 -19.65
N LYS A 18 -6.29 8.78 -19.55
CA LYS A 18 -4.95 9.32 -19.30
C LYS A 18 -4.81 9.82 -17.85
N ASN A 19 -3.57 9.84 -17.36
CA ASN A 19 -3.20 10.38 -16.06
C ASN A 19 -3.95 9.72 -14.88
N ILE A 20 -3.95 8.37 -14.85
CA ILE A 20 -4.53 7.56 -13.79
C ILE A 20 -3.54 7.47 -12.63
N GLY A 21 -3.97 7.86 -11.43
CA GLY A 21 -3.27 7.69 -10.16
C GLY A 21 -3.88 6.54 -9.35
N PHE A 22 -3.05 5.62 -8.89
CA PHE A 22 -3.47 4.43 -8.18
C PHE A 22 -2.90 4.36 -6.76
N VAL A 23 -3.75 4.03 -5.80
CA VAL A 23 -3.37 3.79 -4.40
C VAL A 23 -3.79 2.38 -4.00
N PRO A 24 -2.87 1.40 -3.98
CA PRO A 24 -3.17 0.05 -3.48
C PRO A 24 -3.29 0.05 -1.96
N THR A 25 -4.35 -0.59 -1.45
CA THR A 25 -4.55 -0.78 0.00
C THR A 25 -5.10 -2.16 0.33
N MET A 26 -4.97 -2.54 1.59
CA MET A 26 -5.65 -3.70 2.15
C MET A 26 -6.90 -3.33 2.97
N GLY A 27 -7.39 -2.08 2.87
CA GLY A 27 -8.47 -1.58 3.71
C GLY A 27 -8.00 -1.16 5.12
N ALA A 28 -8.97 -1.02 6.05
CA ALA A 28 -8.77 -0.43 7.37
C ALA A 28 -8.05 0.93 7.28
N LEU A 29 -8.61 1.81 6.46
CA LEU A 29 -8.02 3.07 6.05
C LEU A 29 -7.84 4.01 7.24
N HIS A 30 -6.73 4.76 7.24
CA HIS A 30 -6.34 5.71 8.29
C HIS A 30 -5.72 6.96 7.67
N LYS A 31 -5.35 7.95 8.51
CA LYS A 31 -4.81 9.25 8.07
C LYS A 31 -3.59 9.11 7.13
N GLY A 32 -2.76 8.09 7.29
CA GLY A 32 -1.68 7.78 6.35
C GLY A 32 -2.20 7.49 4.94
N HIS A 33 -3.23 6.64 4.80
CA HIS A 33 -3.87 6.38 3.50
C HIS A 33 -4.55 7.63 2.93
N VAL A 34 -5.19 8.44 3.77
CA VAL A 34 -5.81 9.71 3.35
C VAL A 34 -4.78 10.62 2.68
N SER A 35 -3.55 10.68 3.20
CA SER A 35 -2.49 11.48 2.57
C SER A 35 -2.10 10.95 1.19
N LEU A 36 -2.06 9.63 0.99
CA LEU A 36 -1.80 9.03 -0.33
C LEU A 36 -2.89 9.43 -1.34
N PHE A 37 -4.16 9.33 -0.94
CA PHE A 37 -5.29 9.73 -1.79
C PHE A 37 -5.28 11.21 -2.12
N LYS A 38 -4.96 12.08 -1.16
CA LYS A 38 -4.81 13.53 -1.42
C LYS A 38 -3.68 13.81 -2.43
N ASN A 39 -2.54 13.13 -2.32
CA ASN A 39 -1.44 13.24 -3.28
C ASN A 39 -1.85 12.71 -4.67
N ALA A 40 -2.57 11.59 -4.73
CA ALA A 40 -3.07 11.03 -5.98
C ALA A 40 -4.02 12.01 -6.68
N LYS A 41 -4.96 12.61 -5.95
CA LYS A 41 -5.89 13.62 -6.50
C LYS A 41 -5.18 14.87 -7.02
N LYS A 42 -4.13 15.33 -6.35
CA LYS A 42 -3.36 16.51 -6.81
C LYS A 42 -2.59 16.25 -8.09
N GLN A 43 -2.17 15.01 -8.34
CA GLN A 43 -1.24 14.67 -9.41
C GLN A 43 -1.86 13.84 -10.54
N SER A 44 -3.15 13.51 -10.45
CA SER A 44 -3.82 12.64 -11.42
C SER A 44 -5.22 13.15 -11.74
N LYS A 45 -5.65 12.95 -12.99
CA LYS A 45 -7.01 13.30 -13.43
C LYS A 45 -8.05 12.30 -12.94
N ILE A 46 -7.64 11.03 -12.83
CA ILE A 46 -8.48 9.92 -12.37
C ILE A 46 -7.76 9.23 -11.21
N THR A 47 -8.48 9.00 -10.11
CA THR A 47 -7.97 8.35 -8.92
C THR A 47 -8.62 6.99 -8.73
N VAL A 48 -7.79 5.97 -8.57
CA VAL A 48 -8.22 4.59 -8.31
C VAL A 48 -7.68 4.13 -6.97
N ALA A 49 -8.54 3.59 -6.14
CA ALA A 49 -8.17 2.87 -4.94
C ALA A 49 -8.38 1.37 -5.15
N SER A 50 -7.55 0.50 -4.59
CA SER A 50 -7.94 -0.89 -4.36
C SER A 50 -8.07 -1.19 -2.89
N ILE A 51 -9.01 -2.10 -2.55
CA ILE A 51 -9.13 -2.70 -1.22
C ILE A 51 -9.08 -4.20 -1.41
N PHE A 52 -7.90 -4.79 -1.17
CA PHE A 52 -7.71 -6.23 -1.29
C PHE A 52 -6.76 -6.75 -0.21
N ILE A 53 -7.29 -7.56 0.72
CA ILE A 53 -6.48 -8.21 1.76
C ILE A 53 -5.83 -9.43 1.14
N ASN A 54 -4.57 -9.28 0.69
CA ASN A 54 -3.86 -10.32 -0.04
C ASN A 54 -3.36 -11.43 0.89
N PRO A 55 -3.89 -12.66 0.82
CA PRO A 55 -3.46 -13.76 1.70
C PRO A 55 -1.99 -14.15 1.46
N LYS A 56 -1.47 -14.01 0.23
CA LYS A 56 -0.11 -14.44 -0.14
C LYS A 56 1.02 -13.59 0.48
N GLN A 57 0.71 -12.43 1.07
CA GLN A 57 1.71 -11.61 1.75
C GLN A 57 1.77 -11.80 3.27
N PHE A 58 0.93 -12.69 3.83
CA PHE A 58 0.93 -12.98 5.25
C PHE A 58 1.76 -14.23 5.54
N SER A 59 2.82 -14.07 6.33
CA SER A 59 3.67 -15.19 6.76
C SER A 59 2.98 -16.10 7.78
N LYS A 60 2.00 -15.56 8.53
CA LYS A 60 1.22 -16.28 9.54
C LYS A 60 -0.27 -16.22 9.24
N LYS A 61 -0.95 -17.38 9.19
CA LYS A 61 -2.40 -17.46 8.98
C LYS A 61 -3.21 -16.65 10.01
N GLN A 62 -2.71 -16.56 11.25
CA GLN A 62 -3.35 -15.80 12.33
C GLN A 62 -3.36 -14.28 12.04
N ASP A 63 -2.27 -13.70 11.49
CA ASP A 63 -2.22 -12.27 11.13
C ASP A 63 -3.22 -11.97 9.99
N TYR A 64 -3.35 -12.86 9.01
CA TYR A 64 -4.38 -12.75 7.97
C TYR A 64 -5.81 -12.80 8.50
N LYS A 65 -6.10 -13.76 9.42
CA LYS A 65 -7.43 -13.89 10.03
C LYS A 65 -7.79 -12.66 10.87
N LYS A 66 -6.84 -12.16 11.64
CA LYS A 66 -7.03 -10.99 12.52
C LYS A 66 -6.99 -9.65 11.78
N TYR A 67 -6.54 -9.59 10.50
CA TYR A 67 -6.42 -8.31 9.79
C TYR A 67 -7.76 -7.57 9.73
N PRO A 68 -7.81 -6.26 10.09
CA PRO A 68 -9.07 -5.54 10.27
C PRO A 68 -9.79 -5.37 8.94
N ARG A 69 -11.08 -5.74 8.94
CA ARG A 69 -11.98 -5.61 7.81
C ARG A 69 -13.05 -4.56 8.11
N ARG A 70 -12.90 -3.36 7.55
CA ARG A 70 -13.78 -2.20 7.82
C ARG A 70 -14.37 -1.64 6.53
N GLN A 71 -14.79 -2.52 5.62
CA GLN A 71 -15.17 -2.17 4.24
C GLN A 71 -16.17 -1.01 4.16
N VAL A 72 -17.24 -1.03 4.96
CA VAL A 72 -18.25 0.05 4.95
C VAL A 72 -17.63 1.41 5.31
N LYS A 73 -16.81 1.45 6.38
CA LYS A 73 -16.11 2.67 6.80
C LYS A 73 -15.09 3.13 5.75
N ASP A 74 -14.39 2.18 5.14
CA ASP A 74 -13.39 2.46 4.10
C ASP A 74 -14.07 3.08 2.86
N LEU A 75 -15.16 2.49 2.38
CA LEU A 75 -15.92 3.02 1.24
C LEU A 75 -16.52 4.40 1.54
N SER A 76 -17.06 4.62 2.73
CA SER A 76 -17.56 5.93 3.17
C SER A 76 -16.44 6.99 3.14
N LEU A 77 -15.24 6.63 3.64
CA LEU A 77 -14.08 7.53 3.63
C LEU A 77 -13.63 7.85 2.19
N LEU A 78 -13.55 6.85 1.30
CA LEU A 78 -13.18 7.05 -0.09
C LEU A 78 -14.19 7.91 -0.84
N LYS A 79 -15.49 7.75 -0.55
CA LYS A 79 -16.57 8.61 -1.08
C LYS A 79 -16.39 10.07 -0.64
N LYS A 80 -16.11 10.32 0.65
CA LYS A 80 -15.81 11.67 1.19
C LYS A 80 -14.58 12.29 0.54
N LEU A 81 -13.57 11.47 0.20
CA LEU A 81 -12.37 11.91 -0.50
C LEU A 81 -12.60 12.10 -2.02
N LYS A 82 -13.81 11.84 -2.51
CA LYS A 82 -14.18 11.93 -3.94
C LYS A 82 -13.22 11.14 -4.83
N ILE A 83 -12.91 9.88 -4.43
CA ILE A 83 -12.14 8.94 -5.28
C ILE A 83 -13.04 8.48 -6.43
N ASP A 84 -12.51 8.40 -7.65
CA ASP A 84 -13.31 8.11 -8.83
C ASP A 84 -13.72 6.64 -8.89
N TYR A 85 -12.75 5.71 -8.73
CA TYR A 85 -12.98 4.27 -8.78
C TYR A 85 -12.40 3.55 -7.58
N VAL A 86 -13.14 2.57 -7.07
CA VAL A 86 -12.66 1.65 -6.03
C VAL A 86 -12.71 0.23 -6.58
N PHE A 87 -11.55 -0.39 -6.75
CA PHE A 87 -11.44 -1.79 -7.11
C PHE A 87 -11.48 -2.64 -5.85
N LEU A 88 -12.52 -3.45 -5.72
CA LEU A 88 -12.78 -4.31 -4.57
C LEU A 88 -12.85 -5.78 -5.02
N PRO A 89 -11.73 -6.38 -5.48
CA PRO A 89 -11.73 -7.69 -6.10
C PRO A 89 -11.81 -8.83 -5.09
N HIS A 90 -12.36 -9.96 -5.55
CA HIS A 90 -12.15 -11.25 -4.92
C HIS A 90 -10.79 -11.84 -5.34
N PHE A 91 -10.37 -12.92 -4.65
CA PHE A 91 -9.07 -13.56 -4.89
C PHE A 91 -8.85 -13.98 -6.35
N ASN A 92 -9.86 -14.57 -6.98
CA ASN A 92 -9.78 -15.03 -8.36
C ASN A 92 -9.63 -13.90 -9.38
N GLU A 93 -10.14 -12.70 -9.09
CA GLU A 93 -9.94 -11.51 -9.94
C GLU A 93 -8.46 -11.09 -9.99
N ILE A 94 -7.73 -11.34 -8.92
CA ILE A 94 -6.30 -11.01 -8.82
C ILE A 94 -5.42 -12.18 -9.27
N TYR A 95 -5.78 -13.42 -8.91
CA TYR A 95 -4.92 -14.59 -9.11
C TYR A 95 -5.42 -15.58 -10.18
N GLY A 96 -6.61 -15.39 -10.72
CA GLY A 96 -7.20 -16.22 -11.76
C GLY A 96 -6.68 -15.93 -13.18
N PHE A 97 -5.51 -15.27 -13.33
CA PHE A 97 -4.88 -15.07 -14.63
C PHE A 97 -3.36 -15.16 -14.54
N LYS A 98 -2.73 -15.49 -15.66
CA LYS A 98 -1.27 -15.49 -15.80
C LYS A 98 -0.76 -14.07 -16.03
N THR A 99 0.20 -13.63 -15.24
CA THR A 99 0.85 -12.33 -15.43
C THR A 99 1.83 -12.35 -16.61
N ASN A 100 2.00 -11.22 -17.26
CA ASN A 100 2.94 -11.06 -18.38
C ASN A 100 4.40 -11.01 -17.90
N ASN A 101 4.62 -10.60 -16.65
CA ASN A 101 5.95 -10.35 -16.12
C ASN A 101 6.33 -11.37 -15.05
N LYS A 102 7.60 -11.82 -15.07
CA LYS A 102 8.21 -12.55 -13.95
C LYS A 102 8.46 -11.57 -12.80
N ILE A 103 8.19 -12.01 -11.56
CA ILE A 103 8.46 -11.19 -10.39
C ILE A 103 9.96 -11.11 -10.14
N TYR A 104 10.48 -9.90 -10.18
CA TYR A 104 11.86 -9.61 -9.78
C TYR A 104 11.91 -9.26 -8.28
N LEU A 105 12.79 -9.91 -7.55
CA LEU A 105 13.09 -9.64 -6.15
C LEU A 105 14.60 -9.58 -5.95
N ASP A 106 15.08 -8.42 -5.53
CA ASP A 106 16.45 -8.23 -5.11
C ASP A 106 16.76 -8.97 -3.79
N LYS A 107 18.06 -9.27 -3.54
CA LYS A 107 18.55 -9.87 -2.26
C LYS A 107 18.12 -9.07 -1.03
N PHE A 108 17.82 -7.78 -1.18
CA PHE A 108 17.26 -6.93 -0.12
C PHE A 108 15.94 -7.46 0.42
N SER A 109 15.17 -8.21 -0.38
CA SER A 109 13.90 -8.81 0.04
C SER A 109 14.02 -9.84 1.19
N SER A 110 15.20 -10.44 1.41
CA SER A 110 15.49 -11.37 2.50
C SER A 110 16.14 -10.72 3.72
N LYS A 111 16.45 -9.42 3.66
CA LYS A 111 17.04 -8.64 4.75
C LYS A 111 15.97 -7.93 5.57
N LEU A 112 16.34 -7.32 6.70
CA LEU A 112 15.45 -6.52 7.58
C LEU A 112 14.13 -7.25 7.86
N CYS A 113 12.98 -6.62 7.53
CA CYS A 113 11.66 -7.23 7.73
C CYS A 113 11.50 -8.56 6.99
N GLY A 114 12.13 -8.73 5.84
CA GLY A 114 12.06 -9.95 5.04
C GLY A 114 12.71 -11.16 5.73
N LYS A 115 13.76 -10.95 6.53
CA LYS A 115 14.38 -12.01 7.34
C LYS A 115 13.38 -12.67 8.28
N PHE A 116 12.48 -11.89 8.88
CA PHE A 116 11.49 -12.35 9.86
C PHE A 116 10.12 -12.67 9.26
N ARG A 117 9.94 -12.46 7.95
CA ARG A 117 8.69 -12.64 7.22
C ARG A 117 8.94 -13.34 5.88
N PRO A 118 9.34 -14.64 5.87
CA PRO A 118 9.60 -15.37 4.65
C PRO A 118 8.40 -15.31 3.68
N GLY A 119 8.66 -15.07 2.38
CA GLY A 119 7.65 -14.98 1.33
C GLY A 119 6.83 -13.68 1.31
N HIS A 120 6.89 -12.85 2.35
CA HIS A 120 6.10 -11.61 2.44
C HIS A 120 6.27 -10.69 1.24
N PHE A 121 7.51 -10.32 0.92
CA PHE A 121 7.76 -9.39 -0.18
C PHE A 121 7.50 -9.98 -1.56
N LYS A 122 7.64 -11.31 -1.71
CA LYS A 122 7.19 -11.99 -2.93
C LYS A 122 5.68 -11.80 -3.13
N GLY A 123 4.89 -12.01 -2.07
CA GLY A 123 3.44 -11.78 -2.11
C GLY A 123 3.06 -10.32 -2.35
N VAL A 124 3.82 -9.36 -1.77
CA VAL A 124 3.57 -7.93 -1.97
C VAL A 124 3.87 -7.50 -3.40
N VAL A 125 5.03 -7.86 -3.95
CA VAL A 125 5.42 -7.45 -5.30
C VAL A 125 4.52 -8.13 -6.34
N ASP A 126 4.16 -9.41 -6.14
CA ASP A 126 3.24 -10.12 -7.03
C ASP A 126 1.84 -9.46 -7.08
N VAL A 127 1.24 -9.15 -5.93
CA VAL A 127 -0.09 -8.52 -5.94
C VAL A 127 -0.05 -7.12 -6.56
N VAL A 128 1.00 -6.34 -6.30
CA VAL A 128 1.15 -5.01 -6.90
C VAL A 128 1.35 -5.10 -8.40
N ASN A 129 2.16 -6.05 -8.89
CA ASN A 129 2.33 -6.29 -10.32
C ASN A 129 0.99 -6.62 -10.99
N ARG A 130 0.20 -7.54 -10.42
CA ARG A 130 -1.12 -7.91 -10.92
C ARG A 130 -2.09 -6.74 -10.96
N LEU A 131 -2.13 -5.95 -9.90
CA LEU A 131 -2.96 -4.74 -9.84
C LEU A 131 -2.55 -3.71 -10.89
N ILE A 132 -1.25 -3.54 -11.15
CA ILE A 132 -0.74 -2.66 -12.21
C ILE A 132 -1.12 -3.19 -13.60
N GLU A 133 -1.06 -4.50 -13.85
CA GLU A 133 -1.48 -5.09 -15.11
C GLU A 133 -2.98 -4.92 -15.37
N ILE A 134 -3.81 -4.98 -14.31
CA ILE A 134 -5.27 -4.78 -14.39
C ILE A 134 -5.62 -3.31 -14.62
N ILE A 135 -5.06 -2.39 -13.81
CA ILE A 135 -5.46 -0.98 -13.75
C ILE A 135 -4.71 -0.13 -14.78
N LYS A 136 -3.51 -0.55 -15.16
CA LYS A 136 -2.58 0.18 -16.04
C LYS A 136 -2.40 1.65 -15.64
N PRO A 137 -2.05 1.94 -14.36
CA PRO A 137 -1.96 3.30 -13.89
C PRO A 137 -0.72 4.00 -14.44
N HIS A 138 -0.79 5.32 -14.60
CA HIS A 138 0.36 6.16 -14.93
C HIS A 138 1.25 6.42 -13.70
N LYS A 139 0.62 6.50 -12.53
CA LYS A 139 1.30 6.72 -11.24
C LYS A 139 0.73 5.79 -10.17
N ILE A 140 1.62 5.20 -9.37
CA ILE A 140 1.27 4.47 -8.15
C ILE A 140 1.81 5.23 -6.94
N PHE A 141 0.96 5.46 -5.93
CA PHE A 141 1.31 6.22 -4.72
C PHE A 141 1.55 5.26 -3.56
N LEU A 142 2.75 5.27 -3.01
CA LEU A 142 3.19 4.39 -1.93
C LEU A 142 3.78 5.19 -0.78
N GLY A 143 3.48 4.76 0.46
CA GLY A 143 3.99 5.42 1.66
C GLY A 143 5.42 4.99 1.99
N GLU A 144 6.28 5.94 2.36
CA GLU A 144 7.65 5.70 2.85
C GLU A 144 7.69 4.96 4.19
N LYS A 145 6.59 4.90 4.90
CA LYS A 145 6.46 4.11 6.12
C LYS A 145 6.89 2.65 5.90
N ASP A 146 6.49 2.06 4.80
CA ASP A 146 6.84 0.70 4.42
C ASP A 146 8.01 0.72 3.42
N PHE A 147 9.15 1.33 3.85
CA PHE A 147 10.27 1.69 2.99
C PHE A 147 10.88 0.52 2.21
N GLN A 148 11.06 -0.62 2.85
CA GLN A 148 11.58 -1.82 2.18
C GLN A 148 10.64 -2.30 1.06
N GLN A 149 9.33 -2.26 1.29
CA GLN A 149 8.31 -2.53 0.28
C GLN A 149 8.41 -1.54 -0.90
N LEU A 150 8.51 -0.24 -0.59
CA LEU A 150 8.64 0.81 -1.60
C LEU A 150 9.86 0.59 -2.51
N VAL A 151 11.02 0.26 -1.93
CA VAL A 151 12.26 -0.01 -2.67
C VAL A 151 12.08 -1.22 -3.59
N LEU A 152 11.57 -2.33 -3.06
CA LEU A 152 11.38 -3.57 -3.84
C LEU A 152 10.39 -3.40 -4.99
N ILE A 153 9.30 -2.65 -4.78
CA ILE A 153 8.34 -2.34 -5.86
C ILE A 153 9.02 -1.47 -6.93
N LYS A 154 9.79 -0.43 -6.53
CA LYS A 154 10.54 0.40 -7.50
C LYS A 154 11.52 -0.44 -8.33
N GLN A 155 12.27 -1.33 -7.70
CA GLN A 155 13.23 -2.22 -8.38
C GLN A 155 12.51 -3.16 -9.35
N HIS A 156 11.41 -3.78 -8.92
CA HIS A 156 10.61 -4.65 -9.77
C HIS A 156 10.07 -3.91 -10.99
N LEU A 157 9.43 -2.74 -10.82
CA LEU A 157 8.88 -1.98 -11.95
C LEU A 157 9.97 -1.49 -12.91
N LYS A 158 11.16 -1.18 -12.40
CA LYS A 158 12.32 -0.88 -13.25
C LYS A 158 12.76 -2.11 -14.05
N SER A 159 12.86 -3.28 -13.43
CA SER A 159 13.31 -4.52 -14.08
C SER A 159 12.40 -4.97 -15.23
N ILE A 160 11.09 -4.76 -15.10
CA ILE A 160 10.11 -5.07 -16.15
C ILE A 160 9.85 -3.89 -17.11
N LYS A 161 10.65 -2.82 -17.03
CA LYS A 161 10.52 -1.61 -17.87
C LYS A 161 9.09 -1.02 -17.84
N SER A 162 8.44 -1.03 -16.67
CA SER A 162 7.08 -0.53 -16.50
C SER A 162 7.01 0.97 -16.77
N LYS A 163 5.96 1.41 -17.49
CA LYS A 163 5.64 2.84 -17.71
C LYS A 163 5.04 3.51 -16.48
N THR A 164 4.62 2.75 -15.46
CA THR A 164 4.04 3.27 -14.21
C THR A 164 5.09 3.94 -13.34
N LYS A 165 4.91 5.23 -13.04
CA LYS A 165 5.80 6.00 -12.15
C LYS A 165 5.44 5.74 -10.68
N VAL A 166 6.42 5.41 -9.83
CA VAL A 166 6.24 5.27 -8.38
C VAL A 166 6.41 6.62 -7.71
N ILE A 167 5.36 7.09 -7.06
CA ILE A 167 5.38 8.32 -6.25
C ILE A 167 5.50 7.94 -4.78
N SER A 168 6.63 8.32 -4.17
CA SER A 168 6.86 8.16 -2.73
C SER A 168 6.10 9.25 -1.97
N CYS A 169 5.40 8.87 -0.91
CA CYS A 169 4.67 9.80 -0.06
C CYS A 169 5.17 9.72 1.38
N ASN A 170 5.37 10.86 2.01
CA ASN A 170 5.91 10.98 3.36
C ASN A 170 5.06 10.22 4.39
N THR A 171 5.73 9.68 5.41
CA THR A 171 5.09 9.01 6.54
C THR A 171 4.30 10.01 7.37
N ILE A 172 3.00 9.78 7.51
CA ILE A 172 2.12 10.58 8.38
C ILE A 172 2.13 10.00 9.80
N ARG A 173 2.29 10.90 10.78
CA ARG A 173 2.41 10.55 12.19
C ARG A 173 1.34 11.27 13.02
N ASP A 174 1.02 10.74 14.18
CA ASP A 174 0.17 11.42 15.16
C ASP A 174 0.94 12.54 15.90
N LYS A 175 0.25 13.26 16.79
CA LYS A 175 0.87 14.34 17.59
C LYS A 175 2.03 13.86 18.48
N SER A 176 2.09 12.56 18.77
CA SER A 176 3.14 11.92 19.56
C SER A 176 4.19 11.21 18.69
N ASN A 177 4.29 11.57 17.40
CA ASN A 177 5.21 11.03 16.41
C ASN A 177 5.00 9.56 16.01
N LEU A 178 4.00 8.84 16.55
CA LEU A 178 3.70 7.47 16.12
C LEU A 178 3.12 7.47 14.70
N SER A 179 3.68 6.64 13.81
CA SER A 179 3.15 6.48 12.46
C SER A 179 1.78 5.80 12.46
N PHE A 180 0.85 6.31 11.63
CA PHE A 180 -0.44 5.64 11.45
C PHE A 180 -0.28 4.28 10.80
N SER A 181 -0.97 3.28 11.35
CA SER A 181 -1.02 1.90 10.86
C SER A 181 -2.38 1.28 11.15
N SER A 182 -2.86 0.43 10.24
CA SER A 182 -4.07 -0.37 10.48
C SER A 182 -3.90 -1.30 11.69
N ARG A 183 -2.66 -1.68 12.03
CA ARG A 183 -2.36 -2.50 13.22
C ARG A 183 -2.44 -1.74 14.53
N ASN A 184 -2.43 -0.40 14.51
CA ASN A 184 -2.61 0.40 15.74
C ASN A 184 -4.00 0.18 16.37
N PHE A 185 -4.98 -0.30 15.58
CA PHE A 185 -6.31 -0.66 16.10
C PHE A 185 -6.32 -1.86 17.06
N TYR A 186 -5.25 -2.64 17.12
CA TYR A 186 -5.12 -3.78 18.04
C TYR A 186 -4.44 -3.42 19.36
N LEU A 187 -3.81 -2.24 19.43
CA LEU A 187 -3.05 -1.84 20.60
C LEU A 187 -3.98 -1.30 21.68
N SER A 188 -3.78 -1.75 22.92
CA SER A 188 -4.36 -1.13 24.09
C SER A 188 -3.84 0.30 24.26
N LYS A 189 -4.50 1.12 25.07
CA LYS A 189 -4.03 2.48 25.40
C LYS A 189 -2.58 2.43 25.94
N LYS A 190 -2.30 1.51 26.85
CA LYS A 190 -0.95 1.30 27.44
C LYS A 190 0.08 0.96 26.39
N ASP A 191 -0.25 0.10 25.41
CA ASP A 191 0.69 -0.29 24.35
C ASP A 191 0.88 0.83 23.31
N LEU A 192 -0.15 1.62 23.04
CA LEU A 192 -0.01 2.83 22.22
C LEU A 192 0.96 3.82 22.85
N ASP A 193 0.89 4.04 24.16
CA ASP A 193 1.78 4.96 24.87
C ASP A 193 3.22 4.43 24.88
N LYS A 194 3.42 3.12 25.08
CA LYS A 194 4.74 2.48 24.93
C LYS A 194 5.29 2.68 23.50
N ALA A 195 4.47 2.44 22.47
CA ALA A 195 4.89 2.60 21.07
C ALA A 195 5.28 4.06 20.76
N ARG A 196 4.56 5.05 21.31
CA ARG A 196 4.89 6.47 21.19
C ARG A 196 6.22 6.82 21.86
N ASN A 197 6.44 6.31 23.07
CA ASN A 197 7.69 6.54 23.80
C ASN A 197 8.89 5.96 23.02
N ILE A 198 8.80 4.71 22.53
CA ILE A 198 9.84 4.09 21.69
C ILE A 198 10.09 4.93 20.44
N THR A 199 9.03 5.38 19.77
CA THR A 199 9.17 6.21 18.56
C THR A 199 9.91 7.51 18.86
N ASN A 200 9.59 8.18 19.97
CA ASN A 200 10.25 9.42 20.38
C ASN A 200 11.71 9.20 20.73
N LEU A 201 12.07 8.09 21.39
CA LEU A 201 13.47 7.70 21.65
C LEU A 201 14.26 7.55 20.35
N ILE A 202 13.71 6.82 19.37
CA ILE A 202 14.34 6.64 18.05
C ILE A 202 14.55 7.99 17.34
N ILE A 203 13.56 8.88 17.39
CA ILE A 203 13.67 10.21 16.76
C ILE A 203 14.74 11.07 17.45
N ARG A 204 14.83 11.04 18.79
CA ARG A 204 15.86 11.74 19.55
C ARG A 204 17.25 11.19 19.21
N PHE A 205 17.41 9.89 19.17
CA PHE A 205 18.65 9.23 18.78
C PHE A 205 19.09 9.63 17.37
N LYS A 206 18.15 9.60 16.39
CA LYS A 206 18.44 10.06 15.02
C LYS A 206 18.91 11.52 14.95
N LYS A 207 18.36 12.42 15.77
CA LYS A 207 18.79 13.82 15.83
C LYS A 207 20.22 13.93 16.33
N ARG A 208 20.58 13.18 17.38
CA ARG A 208 21.97 13.16 17.92
C ARG A 208 23.00 12.69 16.87
N LEU A 209 22.68 11.64 16.11
CA LEU A 209 23.55 11.16 15.03
C LEU A 209 23.78 12.17 13.89
N LYS A 210 22.85 13.11 13.66
CA LYS A 210 23.00 14.17 12.64
C LYS A 210 23.85 15.35 13.11
N ILE A 211 23.98 15.56 14.41
CA ILE A 211 24.78 16.65 14.98
C ILE A 211 26.28 16.29 14.97
N ASN A 212 26.58 14.97 14.97
CA ASN A 212 27.95 14.47 15.00
C ASN A 212 28.51 14.12 13.59
N ARG A 213 27.91 14.63 12.54
CA ARG A 213 28.38 14.58 11.14
C ARG A 213 28.63 15.98 10.63
#